data_4e414c096b09648a250850632e229a32
#
_entry.id   4e414c096b09648a250850632e229a32
#
_cell.length_a   1.000
_cell.length_b   1.000
_cell.length_c   1.000
_cell.angle_alpha   90.00
_cell.angle_beta   90.00
_cell.angle_gamma   90.00
#
_symmetry.space_group_name_H-M   'P 1'
#
loop_
_entity.id
_entity.type
_entity.pdbx_description
1 polymer ?
#
loop_
_entity_poly.entity_id
_entity_poly.type
_entity_poly.pdbx_seq_one_letter_code
_entity_poly.pdbx_strand_id
1 'polypeptide(L)'
;MPSQKKSKSLRQERLEILREECLHSLWKFACVVEPHRVYGDCHRELFEFWQMSETMEIDNTLGLLPRDHQKSHCLAVRCAWEIYRNPSTTIVYVSATAELAERQLVDIQQIMESKQFQLLSPDMIHPNKGKRSMWNTTGISVDHPDREKEGVRDPTIATAGLTTNTTGWHCVFLAKDDVVVPQNAYTSDSRAKVAAACSQLASVLTTGGVECAVGTRYHPKDHYAKLKDMEESVRDEQGEIIDTKKVYAIHERQVEIDGIFLWPRMARKSDGKMFGFNWVELDRKKAKYEDKLQFFAQYYNNPNDMDNRNIDRTNFVYYKREDVIMRQGAWYYKERKLNVYAAMDFAYSLKDDADYTVIIVVGIDWEFNVYILDIFRFKTKRIMIYFNNLKDALIKWEFNKLRAETTAAQAVIAQSLKELITDEGMHCKVHEHRPTRHDGDKEERMAAALDPRYEEQKVYHYKGGLCSLLEEELLLDNPPHDDIKDALASVLSADYVRKPRRPREEESSGNMSVLSRLKFNSRFGGVQ
;
A
#
# COMPACT_ATOMS: atom_id res chain seq x y z
N MET A 1 -8.19 -61.06 -42.51
CA MET A 1 -7.05 -60.17 -42.81
C MET A 1 -6.68 -59.47 -41.54
N PRO A 2 -5.45 -59.58 -40.99
CA PRO A 2 -5.05 -58.88 -39.79
C PRO A 2 -4.75 -57.42 -40.12
N SER A 3 -5.35 -56.46 -39.38
CA SER A 3 -5.13 -55.05 -39.50
C SER A 3 -3.65 -54.73 -39.19
N GLN A 4 -2.94 -54.21 -40.17
CA GLN A 4 -1.62 -53.61 -39.94
C GLN A 4 -1.78 -52.38 -39.03
N LYS A 5 -1.54 -52.56 -37.70
CA LYS A 5 -1.19 -51.46 -36.84
C LYS A 5 0.14 -50.87 -37.35
N LYS A 6 0.06 -49.72 -38.07
CA LYS A 6 1.28 -48.95 -38.41
C LYS A 6 2.05 -48.72 -37.10
N SER A 7 3.26 -49.27 -36.99
CA SER A 7 4.16 -48.95 -35.88
C SER A 7 4.45 -47.45 -35.93
N LYS A 8 4.14 -46.71 -34.85
CA LYS A 8 4.49 -45.31 -34.74
C LYS A 8 6.02 -45.20 -34.80
N SER A 9 6.51 -44.17 -35.50
CA SER A 9 7.96 -43.92 -35.50
C SER A 9 8.43 -43.54 -34.07
N LEU A 10 9.62 -43.90 -33.69
CA LEU A 10 10.25 -43.55 -32.41
C LEU A 10 10.17 -42.03 -32.09
N ARG A 11 10.15 -41.22 -33.14
CA ARG A 11 9.98 -39.76 -33.04
C ARG A 11 8.56 -39.38 -32.62
N GLN A 12 7.55 -40.07 -33.13
CA GLN A 12 6.15 -39.82 -32.79
C GLN A 12 5.86 -40.24 -31.34
N GLU A 13 6.39 -41.40 -30.91
CA GLU A 13 6.27 -41.86 -29.52
C GLU A 13 6.89 -40.87 -28.53
N ARG A 14 8.11 -40.38 -28.82
CA ARG A 14 8.77 -39.34 -27.99
C ARG A 14 7.97 -38.05 -27.94
N LEU A 15 7.35 -37.65 -29.03
CA LEU A 15 6.54 -36.43 -29.05
C LEU A 15 5.26 -36.59 -28.22
N GLU A 16 4.63 -37.75 -28.26
CA GLU A 16 3.44 -38.05 -27.46
C GLU A 16 3.79 -38.04 -25.97
N ILE A 17 4.89 -38.65 -25.57
CA ILE A 17 5.39 -38.59 -24.18
C ILE A 17 5.66 -37.16 -23.76
N LEU A 18 6.31 -36.35 -24.62
CA LEU A 18 6.59 -34.95 -24.31
C LEU A 18 5.31 -34.12 -24.15
N ARG A 19 4.30 -34.37 -24.99
CA ARG A 19 2.99 -33.72 -24.88
C ARG A 19 2.32 -34.03 -23.56
N GLU A 20 2.31 -35.30 -23.17
CA GLU A 20 1.77 -35.76 -21.90
C GLU A 20 2.52 -35.16 -20.69
N GLU A 21 3.85 -35.15 -20.71
CA GLU A 21 4.64 -34.47 -19.68
C GLU A 21 4.33 -32.97 -19.58
N CYS A 22 4.18 -32.28 -20.71
CA CYS A 22 3.81 -30.85 -20.74
C CYS A 22 2.38 -30.60 -20.30
N LEU A 23 1.46 -31.53 -20.52
CA LEU A 23 0.08 -31.44 -20.06
C LEU A 23 0.01 -31.47 -18.52
N HIS A 24 0.82 -32.29 -17.89
CA HIS A 24 0.82 -32.52 -16.45
C HIS A 24 1.87 -31.72 -15.66
N SER A 25 2.75 -30.96 -16.35
CA SER A 25 3.79 -30.16 -15.66
C SER A 25 3.96 -28.81 -16.33
N LEU A 26 3.54 -27.76 -15.62
CA LEU A 26 3.74 -26.36 -16.04
C LEU A 26 5.22 -26.03 -16.17
N TRP A 27 6.07 -26.49 -15.23
CA TRP A 27 7.51 -26.32 -15.32
C TRP A 27 8.10 -26.97 -16.58
N LYS A 28 7.68 -28.20 -16.88
CA LYS A 28 8.13 -28.90 -18.10
C LYS A 28 7.68 -28.15 -19.35
N PHE A 29 6.43 -27.70 -19.38
CA PHE A 29 5.89 -26.92 -20.49
C PHE A 29 6.71 -25.64 -20.70
N ALA A 30 6.98 -24.84 -19.63
CA ALA A 30 7.80 -23.64 -19.70
C ALA A 30 9.18 -23.91 -20.33
N CYS A 31 9.89 -24.93 -19.86
CA CYS A 31 11.20 -25.31 -20.38
C CYS A 31 11.16 -25.76 -21.86
N VAL A 32 10.07 -26.38 -22.29
CA VAL A 32 9.92 -26.86 -23.69
C VAL A 32 9.57 -25.74 -24.64
N VAL A 33 8.62 -24.85 -24.27
CA VAL A 33 8.18 -23.77 -25.18
C VAL A 33 9.19 -22.63 -25.27
N GLU A 34 10.03 -22.47 -24.25
CA GLU A 34 11.03 -21.41 -24.17
C GLU A 34 12.44 -21.94 -23.81
N PRO A 35 13.06 -22.79 -24.63
CA PRO A 35 14.33 -23.45 -24.31
C PRO A 35 15.52 -22.48 -24.19
N HIS A 36 15.36 -21.23 -24.65
CA HIS A 36 16.37 -20.19 -24.57
C HIS A 36 16.19 -19.23 -23.40
N ARG A 37 15.09 -19.38 -22.65
CA ARG A 37 14.83 -18.56 -21.45
C ARG A 37 15.72 -19.03 -20.31
N VAL A 38 16.21 -18.06 -19.54
CA VAL A 38 16.99 -18.36 -18.35
C VAL A 38 16.03 -18.36 -17.15
N TYR A 39 15.68 -19.54 -16.71
CA TYR A 39 14.92 -19.76 -15.48
C TYR A 39 15.87 -20.13 -14.33
N GLY A 40 15.60 -19.65 -13.12
CA GLY A 40 16.21 -20.09 -11.88
C GLY A 40 15.23 -20.94 -11.06
N ASP A 41 15.67 -21.43 -9.91
CA ASP A 41 14.84 -22.25 -9.01
C ASP A 41 13.58 -21.51 -8.55
N CYS A 42 13.66 -20.19 -8.34
CA CYS A 42 12.51 -19.35 -7.97
C CYS A 42 11.36 -19.38 -9.00
N HIS A 43 11.67 -19.50 -10.28
CA HIS A 43 10.65 -19.62 -11.33
C HIS A 43 10.01 -21.00 -11.31
N ARG A 44 10.83 -22.04 -11.08
CA ARG A 44 10.35 -23.41 -10.90
C ARG A 44 9.43 -23.50 -9.68
N GLU A 45 9.84 -22.95 -8.54
CA GLU A 45 9.01 -22.89 -7.33
C GLU A 45 7.68 -22.18 -7.57
N LEU A 46 7.67 -21.07 -8.33
CA LEU A 46 6.44 -20.35 -8.67
C LEU A 46 5.51 -21.20 -9.54
N PHE A 47 6.04 -21.87 -10.56
CA PHE A 47 5.24 -22.76 -11.42
C PHE A 47 4.71 -23.97 -10.66
N GLU A 48 5.53 -24.58 -9.81
CA GLU A 48 5.12 -25.71 -8.94
C GLU A 48 4.06 -25.24 -7.92
N PHE A 49 4.22 -24.05 -7.33
CA PHE A 49 3.23 -23.46 -6.44
C PHE A 49 1.87 -23.29 -7.13
N TRP A 50 1.84 -22.72 -8.32
CA TRP A 50 0.59 -22.57 -9.07
C TRP A 50 -0.06 -23.91 -9.44
N GLN A 51 0.73 -24.91 -9.70
CA GLN A 51 0.22 -26.25 -10.01
C GLN A 51 -0.27 -26.99 -8.76
N MET A 52 0.42 -26.82 -7.63
CA MET A 52 -0.01 -27.39 -6.35
C MET A 52 -1.32 -26.78 -5.87
N SER A 53 -1.59 -25.50 -6.14
CA SER A 53 -2.85 -24.86 -5.74
C SER A 53 -4.08 -25.52 -6.33
N GLU A 54 -3.96 -26.19 -7.48
CA GLU A 54 -5.05 -26.97 -8.10
C GLU A 54 -5.49 -28.19 -7.27
N THR A 55 -4.62 -28.66 -6.37
CA THR A 55 -4.90 -29.79 -5.45
C THR A 55 -5.20 -29.34 -4.02
N MET A 56 -5.06 -28.04 -3.75
CA MET A 56 -5.43 -27.42 -2.48
C MET A 56 -6.91 -27.04 -2.48
N GLU A 57 -7.50 -26.89 -1.31
CA GLU A 57 -8.84 -26.33 -1.16
C GLU A 57 -8.89 -24.80 -1.42
N ILE A 58 -7.79 -24.20 -1.86
CA ILE A 58 -7.64 -22.78 -2.15
C ILE A 58 -7.27 -22.62 -3.62
N ASP A 59 -8.22 -22.19 -4.43
CA ASP A 59 -8.04 -22.08 -5.88
C ASP A 59 -7.32 -20.80 -6.31
N ASN A 60 -7.46 -19.70 -5.56
CA ASN A 60 -6.86 -18.43 -5.91
C ASN A 60 -5.42 -18.31 -5.40
N THR A 61 -4.55 -17.69 -6.19
CA THR A 61 -3.13 -17.57 -5.88
C THR A 61 -2.63 -16.14 -5.97
N LEU A 62 -1.70 -15.78 -5.06
CA LEU A 62 -0.98 -14.52 -5.09
C LEU A 62 0.54 -14.78 -5.07
N GLY A 63 1.21 -14.46 -6.17
CA GLY A 63 2.66 -14.52 -6.31
C GLY A 63 3.31 -13.14 -6.16
N LEU A 64 4.04 -12.92 -5.07
CA LEU A 64 4.79 -11.68 -4.82
C LEU A 64 6.28 -11.97 -4.96
N LEU A 65 6.85 -11.64 -6.12
CA LEU A 65 8.26 -11.78 -6.39
C LEU A 65 8.91 -10.41 -6.56
N PRO A 66 10.20 -10.30 -6.24
CA PRO A 66 10.94 -9.06 -6.42
C PRO A 66 10.91 -8.55 -7.86
N ARG A 67 11.14 -7.27 -8.03
CA ARG A 67 11.30 -6.66 -9.36
C ARG A 67 12.42 -7.35 -10.12
N ASP A 68 12.29 -7.44 -11.45
CA ASP A 68 13.22 -8.10 -12.36
C ASP A 68 13.34 -9.64 -12.21
N HIS A 69 12.40 -10.30 -11.51
CA HIS A 69 12.31 -11.76 -11.38
C HIS A 69 11.28 -12.41 -12.34
N GLN A 70 11.00 -11.79 -13.47
CA GLN A 70 10.18 -12.33 -14.58
C GLN A 70 8.76 -12.81 -14.18
N LYS A 71 8.18 -12.35 -13.07
CA LYS A 71 6.86 -12.78 -12.60
C LYS A 71 5.75 -12.65 -13.64
N SER A 72 5.67 -11.48 -14.33
CA SER A 72 4.66 -11.22 -15.38
C SER A 72 4.83 -12.18 -16.56
N HIS A 73 6.09 -12.47 -16.93
CA HIS A 73 6.38 -13.45 -17.98
C HIS A 73 5.99 -14.87 -17.56
N CYS A 74 6.25 -15.27 -16.31
CA CYS A 74 5.78 -16.56 -15.79
C CYS A 74 4.25 -16.67 -15.84
N LEU A 75 3.52 -15.58 -15.55
CA LEU A 75 2.07 -15.56 -15.69
C LEU A 75 1.63 -15.69 -17.16
N ALA A 76 2.36 -15.07 -18.10
CA ALA A 76 2.10 -15.25 -19.53
C ALA A 76 2.28 -16.73 -19.96
N VAL A 77 3.34 -17.39 -19.45
CA VAL A 77 3.54 -18.84 -19.67
C VAL A 77 2.41 -19.66 -19.05
N ARG A 78 1.95 -19.31 -17.84
CA ARG A 78 0.80 -19.97 -17.19
C ARG A 78 -0.46 -19.83 -18.06
N CYS A 79 -0.77 -18.66 -18.58
CA CYS A 79 -1.90 -18.45 -19.48
C CYS A 79 -1.80 -19.33 -20.76
N ALA A 80 -0.61 -19.39 -21.37
CA ALA A 80 -0.39 -20.26 -22.54
C ALA A 80 -0.55 -21.75 -22.19
N TRP A 81 -0.17 -22.16 -20.98
CA TRP A 81 -0.35 -23.52 -20.51
C TRP A 81 -1.81 -23.87 -20.23
N GLU A 82 -2.62 -22.94 -19.69
CA GLU A 82 -4.07 -23.13 -19.52
C GLU A 82 -4.76 -23.35 -20.88
N ILE A 83 -4.36 -22.58 -21.91
CA ILE A 83 -4.87 -22.76 -23.27
C ILE A 83 -4.43 -24.11 -23.86
N TYR A 84 -3.20 -24.51 -23.60
CA TYR A 84 -2.66 -25.81 -24.04
C TYR A 84 -3.43 -26.99 -23.43
N ARG A 85 -3.79 -26.89 -22.14
CA ARG A 85 -4.57 -27.91 -21.41
C ARG A 85 -6.04 -27.93 -21.84
N ASN A 86 -6.61 -26.76 -22.05
CA ASN A 86 -8.02 -26.62 -22.43
C ASN A 86 -8.18 -25.49 -23.46
N PRO A 87 -8.32 -25.85 -24.77
CA PRO A 87 -8.54 -24.87 -25.84
C PRO A 87 -9.82 -24.04 -25.68
N SER A 88 -10.82 -24.57 -24.96
CA SER A 88 -12.09 -23.90 -24.69
C SER A 88 -12.02 -22.91 -23.53
N THR A 89 -10.87 -22.79 -22.84
CA THR A 89 -10.70 -21.85 -21.74
C THR A 89 -10.94 -20.40 -22.16
N THR A 90 -11.40 -19.60 -21.22
CA THR A 90 -11.54 -18.14 -21.36
C THR A 90 -10.75 -17.45 -20.26
N ILE A 91 -9.87 -16.53 -20.64
CA ILE A 91 -8.96 -15.83 -19.76
C ILE A 91 -9.22 -14.33 -19.88
N VAL A 92 -9.32 -13.63 -18.74
CA VAL A 92 -9.22 -12.17 -18.70
C VAL A 92 -7.88 -11.82 -18.07
N TYR A 93 -7.04 -11.14 -18.85
CA TYR A 93 -5.72 -10.68 -18.40
C TYR A 93 -5.78 -9.20 -18.03
N VAL A 94 -5.53 -8.89 -16.76
CA VAL A 94 -5.70 -7.54 -16.21
C VAL A 94 -4.37 -7.01 -15.70
N SER A 95 -4.07 -5.75 -16.03
CA SER A 95 -2.97 -4.98 -15.42
C SER A 95 -3.48 -3.63 -14.92
N ALA A 96 -2.62 -2.83 -14.30
CA ALA A 96 -2.98 -1.47 -13.86
C ALA A 96 -3.55 -0.62 -15.01
N THR A 97 -3.03 -0.79 -16.23
CA THR A 97 -3.55 -0.16 -17.45
C THR A 97 -3.76 -1.19 -18.56
N ALA A 98 -4.66 -0.90 -19.49
CA ALA A 98 -4.91 -1.77 -20.66
C ALA A 98 -3.63 -1.96 -21.49
N GLU A 99 -2.84 -0.91 -21.69
CA GLU A 99 -1.58 -0.97 -22.44
C GLU A 99 -0.55 -1.95 -21.83
N LEU A 100 -0.48 -2.04 -20.49
CA LEU A 100 0.36 -3.02 -19.82
C LEU A 100 -0.14 -4.45 -20.08
N ALA A 101 -1.45 -4.67 -19.99
CA ALA A 101 -2.05 -5.98 -20.28
C ALA A 101 -1.83 -6.39 -21.75
N GLU A 102 -1.98 -5.46 -22.69
CA GLU A 102 -1.72 -5.70 -24.12
C GLU A 102 -0.26 -6.11 -24.40
N ARG A 103 0.71 -5.52 -23.71
CA ARG A 103 2.13 -5.92 -23.81
C ARG A 103 2.34 -7.37 -23.39
N GLN A 104 1.67 -7.81 -22.32
CA GLN A 104 1.75 -9.20 -21.87
C GLN A 104 1.05 -10.16 -22.84
N LEU A 105 -0.03 -9.73 -23.46
CA LEU A 105 -0.68 -10.52 -24.51
C LEU A 105 0.25 -10.78 -25.70
N VAL A 106 1.10 -9.81 -26.06
CA VAL A 106 2.13 -10.01 -27.09
C VAL A 106 3.13 -11.10 -26.69
N ASP A 107 3.54 -11.16 -25.43
CA ASP A 107 4.39 -12.25 -24.92
C ASP A 107 3.69 -13.62 -25.06
N ILE A 108 2.41 -13.70 -24.67
CA ILE A 108 1.61 -14.93 -24.83
C ILE A 108 1.50 -15.33 -26.30
N GLN A 109 1.23 -14.38 -27.18
CA GLN A 109 1.19 -14.63 -28.64
C GLN A 109 2.52 -15.19 -29.15
N GLN A 110 3.67 -14.63 -28.72
CA GLN A 110 4.99 -15.12 -29.11
C GLN A 110 5.25 -16.54 -28.61
N ILE A 111 4.83 -16.88 -27.39
CA ILE A 111 4.92 -18.25 -26.87
C ILE A 111 4.11 -19.20 -27.75
N MET A 112 2.85 -18.86 -28.04
CA MET A 112 1.96 -19.69 -28.83
C MET A 112 2.38 -19.80 -30.31
N GLU A 113 2.98 -18.76 -30.88
CA GLU A 113 3.55 -18.75 -32.23
C GLU A 113 4.91 -19.48 -32.33
N SER A 114 5.52 -19.86 -31.19
CA SER A 114 6.82 -20.54 -31.20
C SER A 114 6.73 -21.90 -31.89
N LYS A 115 7.82 -22.33 -32.53
CA LYS A 115 7.91 -23.66 -33.17
C LYS A 115 7.66 -24.78 -32.17
N GLN A 116 8.07 -24.60 -30.93
CA GLN A 116 7.93 -25.55 -29.84
C GLN A 116 6.47 -25.72 -29.46
N PHE A 117 5.74 -24.62 -29.24
CA PHE A 117 4.32 -24.67 -28.96
C PHE A 117 3.52 -25.29 -30.11
N GLN A 118 3.83 -24.90 -31.36
CA GLN A 118 3.20 -25.46 -32.55
C GLN A 118 3.49 -26.97 -32.72
N LEU A 119 4.63 -27.46 -32.24
CA LEU A 119 4.94 -28.89 -32.22
C LEU A 119 4.09 -29.64 -31.16
N LEU A 120 3.87 -28.98 -30.00
CA LEU A 120 3.02 -29.56 -28.94
C LEU A 120 1.54 -29.58 -29.35
N SER A 121 1.02 -28.50 -29.92
CA SER A 121 -0.37 -28.34 -30.30
C SER A 121 -0.50 -27.66 -31.68
N PRO A 122 -0.42 -28.43 -32.79
CA PRO A 122 -0.42 -27.86 -34.14
C PRO A 122 -1.76 -27.26 -34.56
N ASP A 123 -2.87 -27.71 -33.94
CA ASP A 123 -4.23 -27.29 -34.27
C ASP A 123 -4.73 -26.11 -33.46
N MET A 124 -3.87 -25.56 -32.53
CA MET A 124 -4.26 -24.50 -31.63
C MET A 124 -4.46 -23.16 -32.35
N ILE A 125 -3.63 -22.84 -33.31
CA ILE A 125 -3.71 -21.58 -34.08
C ILE A 125 -3.49 -21.85 -35.57
N HIS A 126 -4.28 -21.18 -36.43
CA HIS A 126 -4.13 -21.31 -37.87
C HIS A 126 -2.75 -20.79 -38.33
N PRO A 127 -1.99 -21.56 -39.14
CA PRO A 127 -0.66 -21.18 -39.59
C PRO A 127 -0.66 -19.90 -40.42
N ASN A 128 -1.71 -19.66 -41.21
CA ASN A 128 -1.87 -18.38 -41.93
C ASN A 128 -2.52 -17.34 -41.00
N LYS A 129 -1.75 -16.30 -40.64
CA LYS A 129 -2.20 -15.22 -39.75
C LYS A 129 -3.49 -14.52 -40.21
N GLY A 130 -3.70 -14.38 -41.52
CA GLY A 130 -4.90 -13.74 -42.09
C GLY A 130 -6.18 -14.59 -42.00
N LYS A 131 -6.08 -15.85 -41.55
CA LYS A 131 -7.22 -16.75 -41.36
C LYS A 131 -7.57 -17.02 -39.92
N ARG A 132 -6.83 -16.42 -38.95
CA ARG A 132 -7.12 -16.54 -37.53
C ARG A 132 -8.38 -15.75 -37.17
N SER A 133 -9.23 -16.29 -36.33
CA SER A 133 -10.51 -15.69 -35.94
C SER A 133 -10.32 -14.32 -35.26
N MET A 134 -9.52 -14.26 -34.21
CA MET A 134 -9.13 -13.04 -33.50
C MET A 134 -7.67 -13.16 -33.08
N TRP A 135 -6.83 -12.23 -33.53
CA TRP A 135 -5.43 -12.25 -33.17
C TRP A 135 -4.87 -10.83 -33.22
N ASN A 136 -5.13 -10.06 -32.19
CA ASN A 136 -4.75 -8.65 -32.10
C ASN A 136 -4.19 -8.30 -30.71
N THR A 137 -3.95 -7.05 -30.42
CA THR A 137 -3.35 -6.59 -29.17
C THR A 137 -4.31 -6.58 -27.98
N THR A 138 -5.62 -6.60 -28.23
CA THR A 138 -6.65 -6.56 -27.17
C THR A 138 -7.23 -7.93 -26.86
N GLY A 139 -7.00 -8.94 -27.72
CA GLY A 139 -7.49 -10.28 -27.46
C GLY A 139 -7.08 -11.27 -28.54
N ILE A 140 -7.18 -12.53 -28.19
CA ILE A 140 -6.97 -13.68 -29.08
C ILE A 140 -8.07 -14.71 -28.91
N SER A 141 -8.38 -15.42 -30.01
CA SER A 141 -9.17 -16.64 -30.01
C SER A 141 -8.41 -17.72 -30.75
N VAL A 142 -8.28 -18.89 -30.13
CA VAL A 142 -7.68 -20.06 -30.79
C VAL A 142 -8.65 -20.72 -31.75
N ASP A 143 -8.11 -21.38 -32.78
CA ASP A 143 -8.88 -22.00 -33.88
C ASP A 143 -9.08 -23.50 -33.64
N HIS A 144 -8.92 -23.98 -32.39
CA HIS A 144 -8.99 -25.40 -32.06
C HIS A 144 -10.43 -25.96 -32.27
N PRO A 145 -10.59 -27.16 -32.88
CA PRO A 145 -11.90 -27.72 -33.15
C PRO A 145 -12.82 -27.95 -31.93
N ASP A 146 -12.23 -28.24 -30.77
CA ASP A 146 -13.01 -28.41 -29.53
C ASP A 146 -13.71 -27.13 -29.11
N ARG A 147 -13.04 -25.98 -29.26
CA ARG A 147 -13.61 -24.67 -28.96
C ARG A 147 -14.80 -24.35 -29.86
N GLU A 148 -14.71 -24.66 -31.16
CA GLU A 148 -15.80 -24.50 -32.11
C GLU A 148 -16.97 -25.41 -31.75
N LYS A 149 -16.67 -26.68 -31.42
CA LYS A 149 -17.67 -27.69 -31.04
C LYS A 149 -18.43 -27.30 -29.77
N GLU A 150 -17.77 -26.70 -28.79
CA GLU A 150 -18.38 -26.24 -27.54
C GLU A 150 -19.11 -24.88 -27.69
N GLY A 151 -18.94 -24.20 -28.82
CA GLY A 151 -19.61 -22.94 -29.11
C GLY A 151 -19.22 -21.79 -28.16
N VAL A 152 -17.97 -21.76 -27.70
CA VAL A 152 -17.47 -20.75 -26.74
C VAL A 152 -17.50 -19.36 -27.38
N ARG A 153 -18.31 -18.48 -26.81
CA ARG A 153 -18.55 -17.12 -27.32
C ARG A 153 -17.40 -16.16 -27.03
N ASP A 154 -16.92 -16.16 -25.76
CA ASP A 154 -15.91 -15.20 -25.31
C ASP A 154 -14.53 -15.52 -25.92
N PRO A 155 -13.65 -14.54 -26.15
CA PRO A 155 -12.30 -14.81 -26.66
C PRO A 155 -11.51 -15.72 -25.71
N THR A 156 -10.50 -16.41 -26.26
CA THR A 156 -9.60 -17.23 -25.43
C THR A 156 -8.86 -16.37 -24.40
N ILE A 157 -8.38 -15.19 -24.81
CA ILE A 157 -7.87 -14.16 -23.90
C ILE A 157 -8.44 -12.82 -24.33
N ALA A 158 -8.92 -12.06 -23.34
CA ALA A 158 -9.22 -10.64 -23.46
C ALA A 158 -8.34 -9.85 -22.46
N THR A 159 -7.85 -8.67 -22.86
CA THR A 159 -7.04 -7.80 -22.00
C THR A 159 -7.84 -6.64 -21.44
N ALA A 160 -7.57 -6.27 -20.20
CA ALA A 160 -8.20 -5.14 -19.53
C ALA A 160 -7.21 -4.37 -18.65
N GLY A 161 -7.45 -3.08 -18.49
CA GLY A 161 -6.90 -2.30 -17.39
C GLY A 161 -7.91 -2.21 -16.24
N LEU A 162 -7.50 -1.75 -15.08
CA LEU A 162 -8.40 -1.59 -13.91
C LEU A 162 -9.60 -0.66 -14.18
N THR A 163 -9.49 0.26 -15.13
CA THR A 163 -10.58 1.18 -15.50
C THR A 163 -11.39 0.72 -16.70
N THR A 164 -11.07 -0.44 -17.28
CA THR A 164 -11.80 -0.98 -18.42
C THR A 164 -13.19 -1.48 -17.98
N ASN A 165 -14.21 -1.14 -18.74
CA ASN A 165 -15.54 -1.70 -18.51
C ASN A 165 -15.58 -3.17 -18.98
N THR A 166 -15.64 -4.08 -18.03
CA THR A 166 -15.69 -5.53 -18.26
C THR A 166 -17.10 -6.11 -18.09
N THR A 167 -18.12 -5.27 -18.07
CA THR A 167 -19.52 -5.72 -17.95
C THR A 167 -19.91 -6.66 -19.09
N GLY A 168 -20.41 -7.83 -18.73
CA GLY A 168 -20.81 -8.87 -19.68
C GLY A 168 -19.67 -9.76 -20.19
N TRP A 169 -18.46 -9.61 -19.68
CA TRP A 169 -17.37 -10.56 -19.90
C TRP A 169 -17.48 -11.71 -18.92
N HIS A 170 -17.04 -12.90 -19.35
CA HIS A 170 -16.99 -14.10 -18.52
C HIS A 170 -15.68 -14.84 -18.76
N CYS A 171 -15.04 -15.28 -17.70
CA CYS A 171 -13.83 -16.08 -17.79
C CYS A 171 -13.79 -17.18 -16.72
N VAL A 172 -13.07 -18.25 -17.02
CA VAL A 172 -12.75 -19.30 -16.05
C VAL A 172 -11.41 -19.09 -15.38
N PHE A 173 -10.57 -18.20 -15.95
CA PHE A 173 -9.25 -17.86 -15.40
C PHE A 173 -9.04 -16.34 -15.43
N LEU A 174 -8.86 -15.74 -14.28
CA LEU A 174 -8.57 -14.30 -14.14
C LEU A 174 -7.09 -14.10 -13.79
N ALA A 175 -6.30 -13.62 -14.75
CA ALA A 175 -4.90 -13.31 -14.57
C ALA A 175 -4.73 -11.82 -14.21
N LYS A 176 -4.21 -11.52 -13.02
CA LYS A 176 -3.93 -10.15 -12.57
C LYS A 176 -2.42 -9.92 -12.49
N ASP A 177 -1.89 -9.01 -13.30
CA ASP A 177 -0.46 -8.70 -13.37
C ASP A 177 -0.19 -7.23 -13.02
N ASP A 178 0.60 -7.01 -11.97
CA ASP A 178 1.01 -5.68 -11.49
C ASP A 178 -0.17 -4.68 -11.47
N VAL A 179 -1.32 -5.07 -10.85
CA VAL A 179 -2.48 -4.19 -10.68
C VAL A 179 -2.21 -3.05 -9.69
N VAL A 180 -1.24 -3.23 -8.81
CA VAL A 180 -0.71 -2.18 -7.92
C VAL A 180 0.57 -1.62 -8.55
N VAL A 181 0.58 -0.31 -8.74
CA VAL A 181 1.71 0.46 -9.31
C VAL A 181 1.92 1.74 -8.47
N PRO A 182 3.06 2.46 -8.58
CA PRO A 182 3.29 3.67 -7.79
C PRO A 182 2.12 4.68 -7.86
N GLN A 183 1.54 4.86 -9.04
CA GLN A 183 0.46 5.84 -9.27
C GLN A 183 -0.83 5.53 -8.52
N ASN A 184 -1.04 4.28 -8.09
CA ASN A 184 -2.27 3.87 -7.40
C ASN A 184 -2.05 3.28 -6.01
N ALA A 185 -0.80 3.22 -5.52
CA ALA A 185 -0.45 2.60 -4.24
C ALA A 185 -0.45 3.57 -3.05
N TYR A 186 0.00 4.81 -3.26
CA TYR A 186 0.37 5.68 -2.14
C TYR A 186 -0.79 6.40 -1.49
N THR A 187 -1.79 6.89 -2.24
CA THR A 187 -2.93 7.57 -1.63
C THR A 187 -4.02 6.60 -1.17
N SER A 188 -4.70 6.92 -0.08
CA SER A 188 -5.84 6.14 0.44
C SER A 188 -6.94 5.98 -0.60
N ASP A 189 -7.27 7.08 -1.32
CA ASP A 189 -8.31 7.10 -2.36
C ASP A 189 -7.94 6.23 -3.55
N SER A 190 -6.67 6.27 -3.99
CA SER A 190 -6.20 5.42 -5.09
C SER A 190 -6.22 3.94 -4.71
N ARG A 191 -5.80 3.59 -3.49
CA ARG A 191 -5.91 2.21 -2.97
C ARG A 191 -7.36 1.74 -2.89
N ALA A 192 -8.29 2.62 -2.50
CA ALA A 192 -9.72 2.29 -2.48
C ALA A 192 -10.27 2.05 -3.89
N LYS A 193 -9.87 2.86 -4.88
CA LYS A 193 -10.24 2.66 -6.30
C LYS A 193 -9.71 1.33 -6.84
N VAL A 194 -8.45 0.96 -6.54
CA VAL A 194 -7.90 -0.35 -6.91
C VAL A 194 -8.72 -1.49 -6.31
N ALA A 195 -9.03 -1.41 -5.03
CA ALA A 195 -9.81 -2.43 -4.35
C ALA A 195 -11.22 -2.58 -4.94
N ALA A 196 -11.89 -1.46 -5.24
CA ALA A 196 -13.21 -1.45 -5.87
C ALA A 196 -13.16 -2.06 -7.28
N ALA A 197 -12.18 -1.68 -8.11
CA ALA A 197 -12.00 -2.23 -9.45
C ALA A 197 -11.72 -3.75 -9.40
N CYS A 198 -10.84 -4.20 -8.50
CA CYS A 198 -10.58 -5.63 -8.33
C CYS A 198 -11.80 -6.41 -7.84
N SER A 199 -12.65 -5.80 -7.00
CA SER A 199 -13.93 -6.42 -6.58
C SER A 199 -14.91 -6.55 -7.74
N GLN A 200 -14.96 -5.58 -8.66
CA GLN A 200 -15.77 -5.69 -9.89
C GLN A 200 -15.26 -6.80 -10.80
N LEU A 201 -13.94 -6.95 -10.92
CA LEU A 201 -13.33 -8.02 -11.71
C LEU A 201 -13.65 -9.43 -11.18
N ALA A 202 -13.85 -9.59 -9.87
CA ALA A 202 -14.27 -10.86 -9.29
C ALA A 202 -15.63 -11.34 -9.86
N SER A 203 -16.52 -10.43 -10.28
CA SER A 203 -17.81 -10.78 -10.90
C SER A 203 -17.69 -11.28 -12.36
N VAL A 204 -16.51 -11.13 -12.98
CA VAL A 204 -16.23 -11.65 -14.33
C VAL A 204 -15.89 -13.15 -14.30
N LEU A 205 -15.42 -13.66 -13.14
CA LEU A 205 -15.18 -15.08 -12.94
C LEU A 205 -16.49 -15.88 -12.93
N THR A 206 -16.53 -16.95 -13.72
CA THR A 206 -17.61 -17.93 -13.66
C THR A 206 -17.49 -18.78 -12.39
N THR A 207 -18.60 -19.44 -12.01
CA THR A 207 -18.57 -20.38 -10.88
C THR A 207 -17.52 -21.47 -11.11
N GLY A 208 -16.62 -21.66 -10.14
CA GLY A 208 -15.47 -22.57 -10.25
C GLY A 208 -14.29 -22.02 -11.04
N GLY A 209 -14.35 -20.76 -11.47
CA GLY A 209 -13.20 -20.07 -12.04
C GLY A 209 -12.18 -19.69 -10.98
N VAL A 210 -10.92 -19.51 -11.39
CA VAL A 210 -9.79 -19.25 -10.50
C VAL A 210 -9.11 -17.93 -10.82
N GLU A 211 -8.53 -17.31 -9.78
CA GLU A 211 -7.76 -16.09 -9.91
C GLU A 211 -6.28 -16.35 -9.64
N CYS A 212 -5.42 -15.87 -10.54
CA CYS A 212 -3.98 -15.89 -10.38
C CYS A 212 -3.44 -14.47 -10.45
N ALA A 213 -3.02 -13.94 -9.30
CA ALA A 213 -2.46 -12.61 -9.18
C ALA A 213 -0.95 -12.66 -9.00
N VAL A 214 -0.23 -11.78 -9.68
CA VAL A 214 1.19 -11.54 -9.44
C VAL A 214 1.46 -10.06 -9.28
N GLY A 215 2.47 -9.73 -8.48
CA GLY A 215 2.80 -8.32 -8.27
C GLY A 215 4.04 -8.09 -7.44
N THR A 216 4.25 -6.81 -7.14
CA THR A 216 5.30 -6.30 -6.26
C THR A 216 4.66 -5.35 -5.26
N ARG A 217 5.12 -5.34 -4.02
CA ARG A 217 4.61 -4.45 -2.98
C ARG A 217 5.07 -3.01 -3.21
N TYR A 218 4.22 -2.06 -2.81
CA TYR A 218 4.54 -0.63 -2.85
C TYR A 218 4.18 0.09 -1.56
N HIS A 219 3.17 -0.40 -0.83
CA HIS A 219 2.66 0.25 0.37
C HIS A 219 2.19 -0.81 1.40
N PRO A 220 2.34 -0.57 2.72
CA PRO A 220 1.87 -1.51 3.75
C PRO A 220 0.40 -1.89 3.64
N LYS A 221 -0.45 -0.97 3.17
CA LYS A 221 -1.90 -1.13 2.99
C LYS A 221 -2.31 -1.21 1.51
N ASP A 222 -1.44 -1.66 0.61
CA ASP A 222 -1.78 -1.87 -0.79
C ASP A 222 -2.80 -3.00 -0.97
N HIS A 223 -3.29 -3.19 -2.19
CA HIS A 223 -4.30 -4.21 -2.46
C HIS A 223 -3.80 -5.62 -2.15
N TYR A 224 -2.52 -5.91 -2.38
CA TYR A 224 -1.96 -7.23 -2.08
C TYR A 224 -1.94 -7.53 -0.57
N ALA A 225 -1.78 -6.52 0.29
CA ALA A 225 -1.97 -6.70 1.73
C ALA A 225 -3.39 -7.18 2.07
N LYS A 226 -4.41 -6.60 1.41
CA LYS A 226 -5.81 -7.03 1.60
C LYS A 226 -6.05 -8.46 1.13
N LEU A 227 -5.48 -8.86 -0.01
CA LEU A 227 -5.60 -10.23 -0.51
C LEU A 227 -4.97 -11.25 0.46
N LYS A 228 -3.85 -10.90 1.11
CA LYS A 228 -3.19 -11.77 2.12
C LYS A 228 -4.08 -12.02 3.34
N ASP A 229 -4.92 -11.05 3.70
CA ASP A 229 -5.76 -11.12 4.89
C ASP A 229 -7.19 -11.59 4.59
N MET A 230 -7.56 -11.73 3.30
CA MET A 230 -8.91 -12.10 2.88
C MET A 230 -9.25 -13.53 3.30
N GLU A 231 -10.42 -13.67 3.93
CA GLU A 231 -10.93 -14.95 4.45
C GLU A 231 -12.37 -15.18 3.98
N GLU A 232 -12.74 -16.43 3.80
CA GLU A 232 -14.10 -16.87 3.51
C GLU A 232 -14.60 -17.82 4.59
N SER A 233 -15.92 -17.83 4.78
CA SER A 233 -16.57 -18.70 5.78
C SER A 233 -16.73 -20.11 5.23
N VAL A 234 -16.32 -21.10 6.01
CA VAL A 234 -16.62 -22.52 5.78
C VAL A 234 -17.93 -22.86 6.48
N ARG A 235 -18.86 -23.45 5.75
CA ARG A 235 -20.19 -23.81 6.27
C ARG A 235 -20.38 -25.33 6.25
N ASP A 236 -21.15 -25.82 7.23
CA ASP A 236 -21.62 -27.20 7.23
C ASP A 236 -22.80 -27.45 6.26
N GLU A 237 -23.29 -28.67 6.22
CA GLU A 237 -24.45 -29.06 5.38
C GLU A 237 -25.75 -28.34 5.76
N GLN A 238 -25.84 -27.79 6.98
CA GLN A 238 -26.97 -27.03 7.49
C GLN A 238 -26.86 -25.54 7.19
N GLY A 239 -25.69 -25.08 6.65
CA GLY A 239 -25.42 -23.70 6.29
C GLY A 239 -24.84 -22.86 7.44
N GLU A 240 -24.56 -23.45 8.61
CA GLU A 240 -23.93 -22.78 9.75
C GLU A 240 -22.43 -22.60 9.52
N ILE A 241 -21.88 -21.47 9.97
CA ILE A 241 -20.45 -21.19 9.86
C ILE A 241 -19.70 -22.01 10.90
N ILE A 242 -18.82 -22.91 10.46
CA ILE A 242 -18.01 -23.79 11.31
C ILE A 242 -16.54 -23.39 11.37
N ASP A 243 -16.03 -22.67 10.35
CA ASP A 243 -14.63 -22.25 10.27
C ASP A 243 -14.46 -21.08 9.27
N THR A 244 -13.24 -20.55 9.19
CA THR A 244 -12.81 -19.61 8.14
C THR A 244 -11.54 -20.11 7.48
N LYS A 245 -11.40 -19.92 6.17
CA LYS A 245 -10.18 -20.25 5.43
C LYS A 245 -9.71 -19.07 4.58
N LYS A 246 -8.42 -19.04 4.25
CA LYS A 246 -7.86 -18.03 3.36
C LYS A 246 -8.42 -18.17 1.94
N VAL A 247 -8.73 -17.04 1.31
CA VAL A 247 -9.20 -16.99 -0.09
C VAL A 247 -8.04 -17.18 -1.07
N TYR A 248 -6.82 -16.77 -0.70
CA TYR A 248 -5.63 -16.86 -1.54
C TYR A 248 -4.52 -17.69 -0.89
N ALA A 249 -3.94 -18.61 -1.66
CA ALA A 249 -2.63 -19.17 -1.35
C ALA A 249 -1.55 -18.13 -1.72
N ILE A 250 -0.55 -17.97 -0.85
CA ILE A 250 0.45 -16.90 -0.97
C ILE A 250 1.84 -17.46 -1.23
N HIS A 251 2.49 -17.00 -2.30
CA HIS A 251 3.90 -17.24 -2.58
C HIS A 251 4.65 -15.91 -2.59
N GLU A 252 5.26 -15.54 -1.47
CA GLU A 252 6.01 -14.29 -1.29
C GLU A 252 7.48 -14.59 -1.08
N ARG A 253 8.36 -13.93 -1.85
CA ARG A 253 9.81 -14.11 -1.80
C ARG A 253 10.52 -12.76 -1.80
N GLN A 254 11.69 -12.72 -1.17
CA GLN A 254 12.60 -11.59 -1.16
C GLN A 254 13.75 -11.82 -2.15
N VAL A 255 14.42 -10.76 -2.60
CA VAL A 255 15.55 -10.85 -3.55
C VAL A 255 16.72 -11.66 -3.00
N GLU A 256 16.93 -11.60 -1.70
CA GLU A 256 17.89 -12.42 -0.96
C GLU A 256 17.43 -12.60 0.50
N ILE A 257 17.90 -13.64 1.15
CA ILE A 257 17.74 -13.92 2.59
C ILE A 257 19.08 -14.45 3.08
N ASP A 258 19.65 -13.81 4.09
CA ASP A 258 20.93 -14.19 4.71
C ASP A 258 22.08 -14.35 3.69
N GLY A 259 22.11 -13.50 2.68
CA GLY A 259 23.14 -13.53 1.62
C GLY A 259 22.90 -14.54 0.50
N ILE A 260 21.81 -15.31 0.57
CA ILE A 260 21.41 -16.27 -0.47
C ILE A 260 20.42 -15.59 -1.41
N PHE A 261 20.86 -15.36 -2.64
CA PHE A 261 20.01 -14.72 -3.66
C PHE A 261 18.94 -15.68 -4.17
N LEU A 262 17.71 -15.20 -4.26
CA LEU A 262 16.55 -15.92 -4.80
C LEU A 262 16.79 -16.37 -6.24
N TRP A 263 17.37 -15.52 -7.06
CA TRP A 263 17.83 -15.81 -8.41
C TRP A 263 19.30 -15.41 -8.53
N PRO A 264 20.24 -16.35 -8.25
CA PRO A 264 21.67 -16.06 -8.32
C PRO A 264 22.11 -15.61 -9.71
N ARG A 265 23.13 -14.74 -9.76
CA ARG A 265 23.69 -14.22 -11.02
C ARG A 265 24.19 -15.34 -11.90
N MET A 266 23.67 -15.46 -13.11
CA MET A 266 24.01 -16.49 -14.08
C MET A 266 24.04 -15.97 -15.51
N ALA A 267 24.89 -16.59 -16.34
CA ALA A 267 25.01 -16.25 -17.75
C ALA A 267 24.11 -17.16 -18.62
N ARG A 268 23.43 -16.61 -19.60
CA ARG A 268 22.74 -17.38 -20.63
C ARG A 268 23.80 -18.03 -21.54
N LYS A 269 23.69 -19.35 -21.70
CA LYS A 269 24.69 -20.13 -22.46
C LYS A 269 24.83 -19.73 -23.93
N SER A 270 23.76 -19.19 -24.55
CA SER A 270 23.75 -18.89 -25.98
C SER A 270 24.50 -17.62 -26.35
N ASP A 271 24.54 -16.60 -25.50
CA ASP A 271 25.08 -15.26 -25.81
C ASP A 271 25.83 -14.60 -24.64
N GLY A 272 25.97 -15.29 -23.49
CA GLY A 272 26.66 -14.77 -22.33
C GLY A 272 25.92 -13.66 -21.58
N LYS A 273 24.69 -13.31 -21.97
CA LYS A 273 23.90 -12.27 -21.28
C LYS A 273 23.60 -12.70 -19.84
N MET A 274 23.83 -11.78 -18.91
CA MET A 274 23.70 -12.04 -17.48
C MET A 274 22.27 -11.81 -16.99
N PHE A 275 21.79 -12.70 -16.12
CA PHE A 275 20.49 -12.68 -15.45
C PHE A 275 20.66 -12.90 -13.96
N GLY A 276 19.61 -12.60 -13.17
CA GLY A 276 19.64 -12.78 -11.73
C GLY A 276 20.50 -11.75 -10.99
N PHE A 277 20.71 -11.94 -9.71
CA PHE A 277 21.30 -10.97 -8.80
C PHE A 277 22.56 -11.51 -8.09
N ASN A 278 23.42 -10.58 -7.73
CA ASN A 278 24.46 -10.67 -6.72
C ASN A 278 24.53 -9.31 -6.01
N TRP A 279 25.39 -9.17 -4.98
CA TRP A 279 25.51 -7.91 -4.24
C TRP A 279 25.84 -6.72 -5.13
N VAL A 280 26.74 -6.87 -6.09
CA VAL A 280 27.12 -5.78 -7.02
C VAL A 280 25.94 -5.26 -7.81
N GLU A 281 25.09 -6.15 -8.33
CA GLU A 281 23.91 -5.75 -9.09
C GLU A 281 22.82 -5.18 -8.19
N LEU A 282 22.62 -5.75 -7.02
CA LEU A 282 21.62 -5.30 -6.06
C LEU A 282 21.98 -3.90 -5.52
N ASP A 283 23.25 -3.68 -5.14
CA ASP A 283 23.74 -2.38 -4.68
C ASP A 283 23.64 -1.31 -5.76
N ARG A 284 23.96 -1.69 -7.03
CA ARG A 284 23.78 -0.79 -8.18
C ARG A 284 22.32 -0.38 -8.38
N LYS A 285 21.37 -1.30 -8.14
CA LYS A 285 19.94 -0.99 -8.17
C LYS A 285 19.57 -0.08 -6.99
N LYS A 286 19.98 -0.45 -5.76
CA LYS A 286 19.72 0.31 -4.52
C LYS A 286 20.22 1.75 -4.62
N ALA A 287 21.40 1.98 -5.20
CA ALA A 287 21.99 3.31 -5.36
C ALA A 287 21.18 4.27 -6.27
N LYS A 288 20.29 3.73 -7.14
CA LYS A 288 19.45 4.53 -8.05
C LYS A 288 18.12 4.93 -7.44
N TYR A 289 17.75 4.38 -6.28
CA TYR A 289 16.53 4.74 -5.57
C TYR A 289 16.82 5.90 -4.62
N GLU A 290 16.18 7.03 -4.82
CA GLU A 290 16.18 8.14 -3.87
C GLU A 290 15.43 7.74 -2.60
N ASP A 291 14.25 7.15 -2.76
CA ASP A 291 13.46 6.58 -1.68
C ASP A 291 13.85 5.11 -1.42
N LYS A 292 14.50 4.88 -0.30
CA LYS A 292 14.93 3.53 0.12
C LYS A 292 13.76 2.59 0.41
N LEU A 293 12.63 3.12 0.90
CA LEU A 293 11.44 2.30 1.14
C LEU A 293 10.90 1.68 -0.14
N GLN A 294 10.88 2.44 -1.25
CA GLN A 294 10.49 1.89 -2.54
C GLN A 294 11.43 0.77 -2.98
N PHE A 295 12.73 0.88 -2.71
CA PHE A 295 13.66 -0.21 -2.98
C PHE A 295 13.31 -1.46 -2.16
N PHE A 296 13.13 -1.34 -0.85
CA PHE A 296 12.79 -2.47 0.02
C PHE A 296 11.40 -3.05 -0.31
N ALA A 297 10.42 -2.19 -0.61
CA ALA A 297 9.11 -2.64 -1.06
C ALA A 297 9.21 -3.50 -2.33
N GLN A 298 10.01 -3.10 -3.32
CA GLN A 298 10.07 -3.73 -4.63
C GLN A 298 11.02 -4.93 -4.72
N TYR A 299 12.07 -4.97 -3.91
CA TYR A 299 13.05 -6.06 -3.94
C TYR A 299 12.90 -7.03 -2.78
N TYR A 300 12.40 -6.58 -1.63
CA TYR A 300 12.20 -7.42 -0.46
C TYR A 300 10.72 -7.70 -0.15
N ASN A 301 9.79 -7.18 -0.97
CA ASN A 301 8.35 -7.21 -0.69
C ASN A 301 8.00 -6.64 0.70
N ASN A 302 8.90 -5.83 1.25
CA ASN A 302 8.79 -5.22 2.56
C ASN A 302 8.58 -3.69 2.43
N PRO A 303 7.34 -3.21 2.31
CA PRO A 303 7.05 -1.78 2.30
C PRO A 303 7.16 -1.12 3.69
N ASN A 304 7.55 -1.88 4.71
CA ASN A 304 7.67 -1.44 6.10
C ASN A 304 9.11 -1.46 6.60
N ASP A 305 10.12 -1.36 5.72
CA ASP A 305 11.50 -1.45 6.20
C ASP A 305 11.79 -0.36 7.24
N MET A 306 12.18 -0.82 8.44
CA MET A 306 12.35 0.02 9.61
C MET A 306 13.76 0.59 9.76
N ASP A 307 14.75 0.04 9.04
CA ASP A 307 16.17 0.36 9.29
C ASP A 307 16.59 1.78 8.86
N ASN A 308 15.73 2.51 8.16
CA ASN A 308 16.02 3.85 7.64
C ASN A 308 15.03 4.94 8.06
N ARG A 309 14.20 4.72 9.12
CA ARG A 309 13.21 5.71 9.57
C ARG A 309 13.60 6.34 10.87
N ASN A 310 13.39 7.67 10.96
CA ASN A 310 13.48 8.38 12.23
C ASN A 310 12.25 8.10 13.11
N ILE A 311 11.07 7.83 12.50
CA ILE A 311 9.83 7.52 13.22
C ILE A 311 9.28 6.19 12.71
N ASP A 312 9.09 5.22 13.60
CA ASP A 312 8.47 3.94 13.32
C ASP A 312 7.21 3.68 14.17
N ARG A 313 6.53 2.55 13.95
CA ARG A 313 5.31 2.21 14.70
C ARG A 313 5.53 2.01 16.19
N THR A 314 6.74 1.69 16.63
CA THR A 314 7.08 1.49 18.06
C THR A 314 7.14 2.82 18.80
N ASN A 315 7.28 3.94 18.06
CA ASN A 315 7.24 5.29 18.61
C ASN A 315 5.82 5.78 18.88
N PHE A 316 4.78 5.10 18.38
CA PHE A 316 3.40 5.53 18.56
C PHE A 316 2.85 5.09 19.90
N VAL A 317 2.48 6.06 20.71
CA VAL A 317 1.79 5.84 21.98
C VAL A 317 0.32 6.20 21.84
N TYR A 318 -0.56 5.34 22.31
CA TYR A 318 -2.00 5.54 22.18
C TYR A 318 -2.65 5.93 23.50
N TYR A 319 -3.65 6.80 23.40
CA TYR A 319 -4.47 7.19 24.53
C TYR A 319 -5.97 7.07 24.19
N LYS A 320 -6.82 7.02 25.19
CA LYS A 320 -8.28 7.04 25.03
C LYS A 320 -8.76 8.48 24.99
N ARG A 321 -9.36 8.87 23.87
CA ARG A 321 -9.85 10.25 23.67
C ARG A 321 -10.94 10.64 24.66
N GLU A 322 -11.73 9.66 25.14
CA GLU A 322 -12.78 9.85 26.14
C GLU A 322 -12.23 10.27 27.51
N ASP A 323 -10.97 10.01 27.80
CA ASP A 323 -10.30 10.44 29.03
C ASP A 323 -9.91 11.94 29.03
N VAL A 324 -10.10 12.63 27.89
CA VAL A 324 -9.88 14.08 27.78
C VAL A 324 -11.18 14.79 28.11
N ILE A 325 -11.20 15.49 29.21
CA ILE A 325 -12.41 16.14 29.72
C ILE A 325 -12.16 17.61 30.09
N MET A 326 -13.23 18.41 29.97
CA MET A 326 -13.24 19.80 30.43
C MET A 326 -13.61 19.84 31.90
N ARG A 327 -12.76 20.48 32.74
CA ARG A 327 -13.01 20.74 34.16
C ARG A 327 -12.64 22.18 34.49
N GLN A 328 -13.53 22.92 35.15
CA GLN A 328 -13.28 24.29 35.60
C GLN A 328 -12.67 25.23 34.54
N GLY A 329 -13.15 25.15 33.31
CA GLY A 329 -12.66 25.99 32.20
C GLY A 329 -11.26 25.64 31.69
N ALA A 330 -10.80 24.40 31.91
CA ALA A 330 -9.56 23.87 31.35
C ALA A 330 -9.69 22.41 30.94
N TRP A 331 -8.94 22.01 29.92
CA TRP A 331 -8.87 20.63 29.45
C TRP A 331 -7.91 19.80 30.30
N TYR A 332 -8.26 18.57 30.56
CA TYR A 332 -7.46 17.60 31.30
C TYR A 332 -7.47 16.24 30.60
N TYR A 333 -6.31 15.61 30.52
CA TYR A 333 -6.19 14.18 30.32
C TYR A 333 -5.93 13.51 31.66
N LYS A 334 -6.93 12.76 32.18
CA LYS A 334 -6.91 12.27 33.57
C LYS A 334 -6.72 13.43 34.55
N GLU A 335 -5.61 13.46 35.32
CA GLU A 335 -5.29 14.54 36.27
C GLU A 335 -4.31 15.59 35.70
N ARG A 336 -3.92 15.46 34.41
CA ARG A 336 -2.94 16.34 33.77
C ARG A 336 -3.64 17.47 33.04
N LYS A 337 -3.43 18.69 33.48
CA LYS A 337 -3.93 19.89 32.79
C LYS A 337 -3.27 20.02 31.42
N LEU A 338 -4.07 20.34 30.41
CA LEU A 338 -3.61 20.55 29.04
C LEU A 338 -3.72 22.03 28.64
N ASN A 339 -2.67 22.57 28.03
CA ASN A 339 -2.77 23.76 27.21
C ASN A 339 -3.11 23.33 25.77
N VAL A 340 -4.19 23.87 25.20
CA VAL A 340 -4.67 23.50 23.88
C VAL A 340 -4.20 24.50 22.85
N TYR A 341 -3.66 23.98 21.74
CA TYR A 341 -3.14 24.75 20.60
C TYR A 341 -3.67 24.16 19.30
N ALA A 342 -3.77 24.98 18.26
CA ALA A 342 -4.11 24.52 16.93
C ALA A 342 -3.16 25.12 15.89
N ALA A 343 -2.96 24.38 14.81
CA ALA A 343 -2.36 24.91 13.59
C ALA A 343 -3.25 24.60 12.39
N MET A 344 -3.14 25.46 11.38
CA MET A 344 -3.83 25.34 10.12
C MET A 344 -2.84 25.47 8.98
N ASP A 345 -2.81 24.48 8.12
CA ASP A 345 -2.09 24.51 6.86
C ASP A 345 -3.11 24.66 5.70
N PHE A 346 -2.85 25.60 4.81
CA PHE A 346 -3.77 25.97 3.74
C PHE A 346 -3.39 25.34 2.40
N ALA A 347 -4.27 24.58 1.79
CA ALA A 347 -4.18 24.24 0.38
C ALA A 347 -4.99 25.20 -0.50
N TYR A 348 -4.40 25.65 -1.60
CA TYR A 348 -5.04 26.62 -2.50
C TYR A 348 -5.59 26.00 -3.80
N SER A 349 -5.34 24.73 -4.10
CA SER A 349 -5.72 24.07 -5.35
C SER A 349 -6.85 23.06 -5.14
N LEU A 350 -7.70 22.88 -6.18
CA LEU A 350 -8.76 21.84 -6.22
C LEU A 350 -8.45 20.73 -7.24
N LYS A 351 -7.25 20.67 -7.78
CA LYS A 351 -6.85 19.55 -8.65
C LYS A 351 -6.87 18.26 -7.84
N ASP A 352 -7.09 17.14 -8.49
CA ASP A 352 -7.10 15.83 -7.82
C ASP A 352 -5.79 15.53 -7.09
N ASP A 353 -4.67 16.05 -7.59
CA ASP A 353 -3.32 15.93 -7.02
C ASP A 353 -2.96 17.06 -6.04
N ALA A 354 -3.90 17.93 -5.67
CA ALA A 354 -3.64 19.05 -4.78
C ALA A 354 -3.69 18.64 -3.32
N ASP A 355 -2.91 19.34 -2.50
CA ASP A 355 -2.86 19.18 -1.06
C ASP A 355 -4.20 19.51 -0.39
N TYR A 356 -4.36 19.04 0.83
CA TYR A 356 -5.55 19.30 1.65
C TYR A 356 -5.28 20.41 2.63
N THR A 357 -6.31 21.20 2.93
CA THR A 357 -6.27 22.06 4.11
C THR A 357 -6.46 21.20 5.34
N VAL A 358 -5.60 21.38 6.32
CA VAL A 358 -5.63 20.66 7.59
C VAL A 358 -5.72 21.65 8.75
N ILE A 359 -6.60 21.35 9.72
CA ILE A 359 -6.57 21.96 11.05
C ILE A 359 -6.24 20.83 12.02
N ILE A 360 -5.15 20.95 12.76
CA ILE A 360 -4.79 20.01 13.82
C ILE A 360 -4.89 20.69 15.18
N VAL A 361 -5.48 20.00 16.16
CA VAL A 361 -5.62 20.48 17.54
C VAL A 361 -4.85 19.55 18.46
N VAL A 362 -3.98 20.10 19.29
CA VAL A 362 -3.15 19.36 20.23
C VAL A 362 -3.28 19.89 21.66
N GLY A 363 -3.19 18.99 22.62
CA GLY A 363 -3.07 19.32 24.05
C GLY A 363 -1.66 19.07 24.55
N ILE A 364 -1.09 20.00 25.31
CA ILE A 364 0.26 19.90 25.88
C ILE A 364 0.17 19.85 27.41
N ASP A 365 0.73 18.83 28.05
CA ASP A 365 0.82 18.73 29.51
C ASP A 365 2.13 19.34 30.07
N TRP A 366 2.30 19.33 31.40
CA TRP A 366 3.47 19.92 32.07
C TRP A 366 4.79 19.14 31.86
N GLU A 367 4.75 17.90 31.38
CA GLU A 367 5.91 17.10 31.00
C GLU A 367 6.24 17.23 29.52
N PHE A 368 5.51 18.09 28.81
CA PHE A 368 5.62 18.28 27.37
C PHE A 368 5.12 17.08 26.55
N ASN A 369 4.25 16.23 27.15
CA ASN A 369 3.54 15.24 26.35
C ASN A 369 2.51 15.95 25.47
N VAL A 370 2.41 15.50 24.23
CA VAL A 370 1.53 16.03 23.19
C VAL A 370 0.40 15.04 22.96
N TYR A 371 -0.83 15.48 23.10
CA TYR A 371 -2.02 14.68 22.80
C TYR A 371 -2.67 15.22 21.54
N ILE A 372 -2.78 14.41 20.48
CA ILE A 372 -3.48 14.79 19.26
C ILE A 372 -4.97 14.72 19.56
N LEU A 373 -5.61 15.89 19.76
CA LEU A 373 -7.00 15.97 20.18
C LEU A 373 -7.98 15.83 19.02
N ASP A 374 -7.69 16.51 17.88
CA ASP A 374 -8.54 16.47 16.70
C ASP A 374 -7.76 16.83 15.43
N ILE A 375 -8.28 16.35 14.29
CA ILE A 375 -7.78 16.64 12.96
C ILE A 375 -8.98 16.89 12.06
N PHE A 376 -8.97 18.01 11.32
CA PHE A 376 -9.92 18.35 10.26
C PHE A 376 -9.14 18.41 8.95
N ARG A 377 -9.59 17.70 7.93
CA ARG A 377 -8.92 17.63 6.62
C ARG A 377 -9.96 17.78 5.51
N PHE A 378 -9.80 18.80 4.66
CA PHE A 378 -10.78 19.13 3.62
C PHE A 378 -10.13 19.85 2.44
N LYS A 379 -10.83 19.83 1.28
CA LYS A 379 -10.47 20.62 0.07
C LYS A 379 -11.54 21.65 -0.20
N THR A 380 -11.17 22.93 -0.29
CA THR A 380 -12.12 24.00 -0.64
C THR A 380 -11.39 25.26 -1.12
N LYS A 381 -12.09 26.09 -1.90
CA LYS A 381 -11.71 27.49 -2.19
C LYS A 381 -12.65 28.51 -1.51
N ARG A 382 -13.66 28.02 -0.78
CA ARG A 382 -14.68 28.88 -0.17
C ARG A 382 -14.26 29.27 1.25
N ILE A 383 -14.03 30.55 1.50
CA ILE A 383 -13.63 31.08 2.81
C ILE A 383 -14.59 30.65 3.92
N MET A 384 -15.89 30.62 3.66
CA MET A 384 -16.87 30.18 4.66
C MET A 384 -16.71 28.70 5.09
N ILE A 385 -16.21 27.82 4.21
CA ILE A 385 -15.94 26.43 4.59
C ILE A 385 -14.69 26.35 5.47
N TYR A 386 -13.64 27.13 5.18
CA TYR A 386 -12.50 27.28 6.08
C TYR A 386 -12.95 27.76 7.46
N PHE A 387 -13.79 28.82 7.47
CA PHE A 387 -14.29 29.40 8.70
C PHE A 387 -15.16 28.43 9.50
N ASN A 388 -16.08 27.71 8.87
CA ASN A 388 -16.96 26.76 9.55
C ASN A 388 -16.18 25.63 10.21
N ASN A 389 -15.20 25.03 9.52
CA ASN A 389 -14.33 24.01 10.11
C ASN A 389 -13.50 24.56 11.29
N LEU A 390 -12.99 25.78 11.17
CA LEU A 390 -12.28 26.45 12.25
C LEU A 390 -13.20 26.77 13.43
N LYS A 391 -14.41 27.25 13.17
CA LYS A 391 -15.43 27.54 14.17
C LYS A 391 -15.82 26.28 14.95
N ASP A 392 -16.03 25.16 14.26
CA ASP A 392 -16.33 23.85 14.89
C ASP A 392 -15.18 23.41 15.80
N ALA A 393 -13.93 23.54 15.33
CA ALA A 393 -12.76 23.24 16.14
C ALA A 393 -12.63 24.17 17.37
N LEU A 394 -12.89 25.47 17.21
CA LEU A 394 -12.85 26.46 18.31
C LEU A 394 -13.94 26.21 19.36
N ILE A 395 -15.15 25.95 18.93
CA ILE A 395 -16.29 25.65 19.85
C ILE A 395 -15.98 24.34 20.61
N LYS A 396 -15.44 23.35 19.94
CA LYS A 396 -15.18 22.04 20.54
C LYS A 396 -14.02 22.05 21.53
N TRP A 397 -12.94 22.76 21.23
CA TRP A 397 -11.67 22.64 21.96
C TRP A 397 -11.23 23.91 22.70
N GLU A 398 -11.92 25.03 22.53
CA GLU A 398 -11.74 26.31 23.22
C GLU A 398 -10.27 26.80 23.26
N PHE A 399 -9.52 26.62 22.15
CA PHE A 399 -8.15 27.12 22.08
C PHE A 399 -8.12 28.61 21.77
N ASN A 400 -7.15 29.34 22.34
CA ASN A 400 -7.02 30.79 22.21
C ASN A 400 -6.01 31.23 21.14
N LYS A 401 -5.30 30.28 20.53
CA LYS A 401 -4.27 30.56 19.55
C LYS A 401 -4.35 29.56 18.40
N LEU A 402 -4.34 30.09 17.17
CA LEU A 402 -4.21 29.34 15.93
C LEU A 402 -2.92 29.77 15.24
N ARG A 403 -2.03 28.83 14.90
CA ARG A 403 -0.91 29.09 13.99
C ARG A 403 -1.36 28.82 12.58
N ALA A 404 -1.16 29.77 11.67
CA ALA A 404 -1.45 29.65 10.27
C ALA A 404 -0.17 29.78 9.47
N GLU A 405 0.24 28.72 8.77
CA GLU A 405 1.33 28.82 7.82
C GLU A 405 0.80 29.49 6.55
N THR A 406 1.45 30.59 6.12
CA THR A 406 0.92 31.42 5.03
C THR A 406 1.98 31.74 3.99
N THR A 407 1.68 31.47 2.74
CA THR A 407 2.29 32.13 1.57
C THR A 407 1.64 33.49 1.32
N ALA A 408 2.17 34.28 0.39
CA ALA A 408 1.58 35.58 0.05
C ALA A 408 0.11 35.50 -0.41
N ALA A 409 -0.27 34.42 -1.10
CA ALA A 409 -1.65 34.19 -1.54
C ALA A 409 -2.58 33.73 -0.40
N GLN A 410 -2.05 32.95 0.55
CA GLN A 410 -2.80 32.43 1.70
C GLN A 410 -3.00 33.47 2.81
N ALA A 411 -2.18 34.52 2.83
CA ALA A 411 -2.33 35.64 3.77
C ALA A 411 -3.70 36.34 3.66
N VAL A 412 -4.28 36.39 2.47
CA VAL A 412 -5.62 36.94 2.26
C VAL A 412 -6.69 36.09 2.98
N ILE A 413 -6.56 34.75 2.91
CA ILE A 413 -7.47 33.84 3.61
C ILE A 413 -7.31 33.99 5.13
N ALA A 414 -6.08 34.04 5.62
CA ALA A 414 -5.81 34.24 7.05
C ALA A 414 -6.38 35.57 7.56
N GLN A 415 -6.30 36.64 6.78
CA GLN A 415 -6.87 37.93 7.14
C GLN A 415 -8.42 37.87 7.19
N SER A 416 -9.05 37.27 6.18
CA SER A 416 -10.52 37.08 6.18
C SER A 416 -11.00 36.22 7.35
N LEU A 417 -10.24 35.21 7.74
CA LEU A 417 -10.57 34.40 8.92
C LEU A 417 -10.47 35.20 10.23
N LYS A 418 -9.48 36.11 10.37
CA LYS A 418 -9.38 37.01 11.53
C LYS A 418 -10.61 37.93 11.64
N GLU A 419 -11.07 38.48 10.52
CA GLU A 419 -12.25 39.31 10.46
C GLU A 419 -13.49 38.53 10.88
N LEU A 420 -13.74 37.36 10.29
CA LEU A 420 -14.85 36.48 10.64
C LEU A 420 -14.85 36.01 12.11
N ILE A 421 -13.67 35.68 12.68
CA ILE A 421 -13.51 35.35 14.10
C ILE A 421 -13.95 36.54 14.97
N THR A 422 -13.55 37.76 14.59
CA THR A 422 -13.87 38.97 15.32
C THR A 422 -15.36 39.32 15.22
N ASP A 423 -15.95 39.23 14.03
CA ASP A 423 -17.36 39.52 13.77
C ASP A 423 -18.30 38.56 14.53
N GLU A 424 -17.90 37.30 14.69
CA GLU A 424 -18.63 36.29 15.48
C GLU A 424 -18.34 36.39 16.99
N GLY A 425 -17.54 37.36 17.42
CA GLY A 425 -17.19 37.54 18.85
C GLY A 425 -16.36 36.43 19.48
N MET A 426 -15.65 35.66 18.67
CA MET A 426 -14.84 34.52 19.13
C MET A 426 -13.44 34.98 19.57
N HIS A 427 -12.91 34.37 20.64
CA HIS A 427 -11.60 34.70 21.18
C HIS A 427 -10.51 33.75 20.69
N CYS A 428 -9.97 34.00 19.48
CA CYS A 428 -8.82 33.26 18.98
C CYS A 428 -7.84 34.18 18.26
N LYS A 429 -6.57 34.15 18.69
CA LYS A 429 -5.51 34.91 18.05
C LYS A 429 -4.86 34.10 16.95
N VAL A 430 -5.01 34.52 15.69
CA VAL A 430 -4.35 33.90 14.54
C VAL A 430 -2.92 34.45 14.40
N HIS A 431 -1.96 33.57 14.56
CA HIS A 431 -0.52 33.84 14.37
C HIS A 431 -0.09 33.38 12.99
N GLU A 432 0.13 34.31 12.07
CA GLU A 432 0.71 33.99 10.77
C GLU A 432 2.18 33.65 10.92
N HIS A 433 2.59 32.56 10.33
CA HIS A 433 3.97 32.14 10.20
C HIS A 433 4.33 32.04 8.73
N ARG A 434 5.43 32.68 8.35
CA ARG A 434 5.99 32.62 6.98
C ARG A 434 7.38 32.02 7.08
N PRO A 435 7.56 30.76 6.67
CA PRO A 435 8.88 30.16 6.65
C PRO A 435 9.84 30.96 5.77
N THR A 436 11.03 31.19 6.24
CA THR A 436 12.09 31.85 5.50
C THR A 436 13.15 30.84 5.06
N ARG A 437 13.99 31.21 4.08
CA ARG A 437 15.11 30.35 3.64
C ARG A 437 16.13 30.03 4.76
N HIS A 438 16.14 30.79 5.85
CA HIS A 438 17.00 30.56 7.00
C HIS A 438 16.45 29.48 7.96
N ASP A 439 15.18 29.11 7.81
CA ASP A 439 14.54 28.10 8.68
C ASP A 439 14.81 26.65 8.22
N GLY A 440 15.63 26.45 7.17
CA GLY A 440 15.87 25.16 6.54
C GLY A 440 14.82 24.80 5.50
N ASP A 441 14.96 23.64 4.86
CA ASP A 441 13.90 23.13 4.00
C ASP A 441 12.71 22.58 4.80
N LYS A 442 11.62 22.23 4.11
CA LYS A 442 10.39 21.77 4.74
C LYS A 442 10.60 20.48 5.54
N GLU A 443 11.35 19.53 4.98
CA GLU A 443 11.60 18.21 5.60
C GLU A 443 12.48 18.34 6.84
N GLU A 444 13.54 19.14 6.78
CA GLU A 444 14.42 19.41 7.93
C GLU A 444 13.65 20.05 9.10
N ARG A 445 12.74 20.98 8.82
CA ARG A 445 11.90 21.61 9.85
C ARG A 445 10.93 20.63 10.48
N MET A 446 10.28 19.78 9.66
CA MET A 446 9.38 18.73 10.16
C MET A 446 10.13 17.73 11.02
N ALA A 447 11.29 17.23 10.55
CA ALA A 447 12.12 16.31 11.30
C ALA A 447 12.58 16.91 12.64
N ALA A 448 13.09 18.14 12.65
CA ALA A 448 13.51 18.82 13.88
C ALA A 448 12.37 19.00 14.90
N ALA A 449 11.13 19.19 14.44
CA ALA A 449 9.97 19.33 15.30
C ALA A 449 9.42 17.99 15.81
N LEU A 450 9.46 16.93 14.99
CA LEU A 450 8.75 15.68 15.26
C LEU A 450 9.67 14.58 15.81
N ASP A 451 10.82 14.32 15.17
CA ASP A 451 11.66 13.17 15.47
C ASP A 451 12.03 13.03 16.95
N PRO A 452 12.55 14.07 17.65
CA PRO A 452 12.91 13.94 19.05
C PRO A 452 11.71 13.60 19.96
N ARG A 453 10.51 14.10 19.59
CA ARG A 453 9.30 13.85 20.39
C ARG A 453 8.75 12.45 20.19
N TYR A 454 8.87 11.91 18.99
CA TYR A 454 8.49 10.52 18.71
C TYR A 454 9.50 9.53 19.29
N GLU A 455 10.80 9.79 19.18
CA GLU A 455 11.85 9.00 19.83
C GLU A 455 11.66 8.91 21.35
N GLU A 456 11.30 10.04 22.00
CA GLU A 456 11.00 10.09 23.42
C GLU A 456 9.59 9.57 23.78
N GLN A 457 8.81 9.08 22.79
CA GLN A 457 7.43 8.59 22.96
C GLN A 457 6.50 9.60 23.65
N LYS A 458 6.67 10.89 23.34
CA LYS A 458 5.89 11.99 23.92
C LYS A 458 4.68 12.42 23.09
N VAL A 459 4.45 11.82 21.94
CA VAL A 459 3.29 12.12 21.10
C VAL A 459 2.26 11.00 21.23
N TYR A 460 1.08 11.35 21.73
CA TYR A 460 -0.01 10.44 22.03
C TYR A 460 -1.09 10.53 20.97
N HIS A 461 -1.39 9.40 20.34
CA HIS A 461 -2.36 9.25 19.26
C HIS A 461 -3.68 8.69 19.80
N TYR A 462 -4.81 9.14 19.25
CA TYR A 462 -6.07 8.42 19.40
C TYR A 462 -6.20 7.37 18.28
N LYS A 463 -6.90 6.26 18.54
CA LYS A 463 -7.06 5.18 17.55
C LYS A 463 -8.09 5.53 16.49
N GLY A 464 -7.72 5.33 15.23
CA GLY A 464 -8.63 5.44 14.08
C GLY A 464 -8.80 6.86 13.54
N GLY A 465 -9.74 7.02 12.60
CA GLY A 465 -10.04 8.29 11.95
C GLY A 465 -8.83 8.90 11.22
N LEU A 466 -8.75 10.22 11.19
CA LEU A 466 -7.66 10.94 10.52
C LEU A 466 -6.29 10.79 11.24
N CYS A 467 -6.28 10.31 12.49
CA CYS A 467 -5.02 10.00 13.16
C CYS A 467 -4.29 8.82 12.50
N SER A 468 -5.03 7.84 11.97
CA SER A 468 -4.43 6.74 11.21
C SER A 468 -3.80 7.21 9.89
N LEU A 469 -4.32 8.30 9.31
CA LEU A 469 -3.73 8.91 8.11
C LEU A 469 -2.44 9.66 8.46
N LEU A 470 -2.42 10.40 9.59
CA LEU A 470 -1.20 10.98 10.11
C LEU A 470 -0.11 9.92 10.36
N GLU A 471 -0.48 8.78 10.93
CA GLU A 471 0.45 7.66 11.12
C GLU A 471 1.03 7.16 9.79
N GLU A 472 0.22 7.14 8.72
CA GLU A 472 0.70 6.80 7.37
C GLU A 472 1.69 7.85 6.84
N GLU A 473 1.37 9.14 6.98
CA GLU A 473 2.26 10.24 6.57
C GLU A 473 3.60 10.24 7.33
N LEU A 474 3.58 9.88 8.63
CA LEU A 474 4.79 9.75 9.45
C LEU A 474 5.64 8.54 9.10
N LEU A 475 5.01 7.46 8.63
CA LEU A 475 5.68 6.21 8.29
C LEU A 475 6.23 6.16 6.86
N LEU A 476 5.97 7.15 6.02
CA LEU A 476 6.46 7.24 4.65
C LEU A 476 7.50 8.36 4.54
N ASP A 477 8.66 8.08 3.93
CA ASP A 477 9.68 9.12 3.70
C ASP A 477 9.20 10.19 2.73
N ASN A 478 8.44 9.79 1.71
CA ASN A 478 7.82 10.66 0.71
C ASN A 478 6.33 10.34 0.61
N PRO A 479 5.50 10.77 1.58
CA PRO A 479 4.07 10.57 1.49
C PRO A 479 3.50 11.40 0.31
N PRO A 480 2.49 10.89 -0.40
CA PRO A 480 1.87 11.64 -1.50
C PRO A 480 1.14 12.91 -1.04
N HIS A 481 0.84 12.97 0.24
CA HIS A 481 0.33 14.13 0.98
C HIS A 481 0.97 14.10 2.36
N ASP A 482 1.55 15.20 2.78
CA ASP A 482 2.18 15.40 4.08
C ASP A 482 1.45 16.48 4.92
N ASP A 483 0.24 16.82 4.52
CA ASP A 483 -0.53 17.95 5.06
C ASP A 483 -0.74 17.86 6.57
N ILE A 484 -1.05 16.66 7.10
CA ILE A 484 -1.30 16.47 8.54
C ILE A 484 0.02 16.48 9.30
N LYS A 485 1.05 15.85 8.75
CA LYS A 485 2.41 15.84 9.30
C LYS A 485 2.98 17.26 9.37
N ASP A 486 2.80 18.06 8.32
CA ASP A 486 3.25 19.47 8.27
C ASP A 486 2.49 20.33 9.29
N ALA A 487 1.17 20.23 9.35
CA ALA A 487 0.37 20.92 10.36
C ALA A 487 0.78 20.53 11.79
N LEU A 488 1.11 19.25 12.05
CA LEU A 488 1.60 18.79 13.35
C LEU A 488 2.98 19.38 13.65
N ALA A 489 3.90 19.38 12.72
CA ALA A 489 5.21 20.00 12.88
C ALA A 489 5.09 21.51 13.14
N SER A 490 4.21 22.18 12.40
CA SER A 490 3.94 23.60 12.57
C SER A 490 3.42 23.91 13.97
N VAL A 491 2.43 23.17 14.50
CA VAL A 491 1.92 23.43 15.86
C VAL A 491 2.95 23.14 16.94
N LEU A 492 3.87 22.18 16.73
CA LEU A 492 4.87 21.75 17.70
C LEU A 492 6.19 22.54 17.64
N SER A 493 6.28 23.55 16.78
CA SER A 493 7.48 24.39 16.72
C SER A 493 7.77 25.06 18.08
N ALA A 494 9.05 25.15 18.43
CA ALA A 494 9.51 25.51 19.78
C ALA A 494 9.10 26.93 20.25
N ASP A 495 8.82 27.82 19.30
CA ASP A 495 8.42 29.21 19.56
C ASP A 495 6.92 29.36 19.87
N TYR A 496 6.10 28.35 19.57
CA TYR A 496 4.64 28.45 19.59
C TYR A 496 3.99 27.80 20.81
N VAL A 497 4.36 26.58 21.18
CA VAL A 497 3.73 25.84 22.28
C VAL A 497 4.43 26.07 23.63
N ARG A 498 3.63 26.11 24.69
CA ARG A 498 4.13 26.22 26.07
C ARG A 498 3.38 25.24 26.96
N LYS A 499 4.10 24.58 27.87
CA LYS A 499 3.51 23.69 28.86
C LYS A 499 2.76 24.47 29.96
N PRO A 500 1.69 23.91 30.55
CA PRO A 500 1.06 24.48 31.75
C PRO A 500 2.02 24.38 32.95
N ARG A 501 1.74 25.18 33.97
CA ARG A 501 2.47 25.05 35.25
C ARG A 501 2.12 23.71 35.90
N ARG A 502 3.16 23.02 36.39
CA ARG A 502 2.94 21.82 37.22
C ARG A 502 2.20 22.24 38.50
N PRO A 503 1.17 21.49 38.93
CA PRO A 503 0.55 21.71 40.23
C PRO A 503 1.64 21.69 41.30
N ARG A 504 1.64 22.65 42.23
CA ARG A 504 2.46 22.52 43.42
C ARG A 504 1.95 21.32 44.20
N GLU A 505 2.83 20.38 44.51
CA GLU A 505 2.53 19.40 45.55
C GLU A 505 2.20 20.25 46.79
N GLU A 506 0.95 20.18 47.27
CA GLU A 506 0.68 20.65 48.62
C GLU A 506 1.56 19.78 49.51
N GLU A 507 2.62 20.39 50.06
CA GLU A 507 3.31 19.81 51.20
C GLU A 507 2.21 19.50 52.18
N SER A 508 2.03 18.23 52.50
CA SER A 508 1.21 17.78 53.61
C SER A 508 1.84 18.35 54.85
N SER A 509 1.50 19.61 55.18
CA SER A 509 1.81 20.22 56.46
C SER A 509 1.00 19.54 57.56
N GLY A 510 1.36 18.27 57.81
CA GLY A 510 1.11 17.64 59.07
C GLY A 510 1.94 18.39 60.11
N ASN A 511 1.27 19.17 60.94
CA ASN A 511 1.67 19.57 62.29
C ASN A 511 3.16 19.65 62.60
N MET A 512 3.81 20.76 62.27
CA MET A 512 5.08 21.20 62.89
C MET A 512 5.24 22.72 62.95
N SER A 513 4.21 23.48 63.29
CA SER A 513 4.30 24.94 63.37
C SER A 513 4.03 25.55 64.75
N VAL A 514 3.82 24.77 65.81
CA VAL A 514 3.59 25.34 67.16
C VAL A 514 4.85 25.34 68.02
N LEU A 515 5.82 24.46 67.77
CA LEU A 515 7.05 24.38 68.58
C LEU A 515 8.21 25.30 68.09
N SER A 516 8.18 25.86 66.90
CA SER A 516 9.21 26.77 66.37
C SER A 516 8.97 28.25 66.71
N ARG A 517 7.74 28.63 67.12
CA ARG A 517 7.42 30.00 67.56
C ARG A 517 7.73 30.29 69.03
N LEU A 518 8.05 29.30 69.81
CA LEU A 518 8.37 29.46 71.25
C LEU A 518 9.88 29.55 71.54
N LYS A 519 10.77 29.45 70.56
CA LYS A 519 12.22 29.56 70.77
C LYS A 519 12.88 30.89 70.30
N PHE A 520 12.09 31.88 69.87
CA PHE A 520 12.65 33.13 69.36
C PHE A 520 12.45 34.35 70.29
N ASN A 521 11.89 34.16 71.51
CA ASN A 521 11.66 35.28 72.47
C ASN A 521 12.51 35.23 73.77
N SER A 522 13.66 34.56 73.75
CA SER A 522 14.53 34.55 74.97
C SER A 522 15.99 34.78 74.61
N ARG A 523 16.29 35.92 73.96
CA ARG A 523 17.63 36.49 73.91
C ARG A 523 17.55 37.97 73.56
N PHE A 524 17.13 38.79 74.50
CA PHE A 524 17.61 40.20 74.67
C PHE A 524 17.16 40.64 76.04
N GLY A 525 18.09 40.62 76.98
CA GLY A 525 17.94 41.15 78.29
C GLY A 525 19.15 40.84 79.20
N GLY A 526 20.10 41.75 79.33
CA GLY A 526 21.22 41.59 80.25
C GLY A 526 22.40 42.47 79.91
N VAL A 527 22.29 43.67 80.37
CA VAL A 527 23.19 44.75 80.70
C VAL A 527 24.45 44.26 81.41
N GLN A 528 25.52 44.75 81.10
CA GLN A 528 26.73 45.47 81.46
C GLN A 528 27.95 45.00 80.70
#